data_37d289945d0a4c812d7c3189595abc07
#
_entry.id   37d289945d0a4c812d7c3189595abc07
#
_cell.length_a   1.000
_cell.length_b   1.000
_cell.length_c   1.000
_cell.angle_alpha   90.00
_cell.angle_beta   90.00
_cell.angle_gamma   90.00
#
_symmetry.space_group_name_H-M   'P 1'
#
loop_
_entity.id
_entity.type
_entity.pdbx_description
1 polymer ?
#
loop_
_entity_poly.entity_id
_entity_poly.type
_entity_poly.pdbx_seq_one_letter_code
_entity_poly.pdbx_strand_id
1 'polypeptide(L)'
;MQNRLSLKGDINEILLNISKIGTKITFKLLSKFNKKKLIFFKQKGKASFYKRRTEKDNQKNLNDLKKITYFQLHDYLRSLKHPYPGLKIILKNKKINLIKIKKI
;
A
#
# COMPACT_ATOMS: atom_id res chain seq x y z
N MET A 1 3.18 -8.98 -19.53
CA MET A 1 4.25 -8.05 -19.16
C MET A 1 4.31 -7.90 -17.65
N GLN A 2 5.49 -7.95 -17.09
CA GLN A 2 5.70 -7.76 -15.65
C GLN A 2 6.85 -6.79 -15.43
N ASN A 3 6.75 -5.96 -14.40
CA ASN A 3 7.81 -5.09 -13.92
C ASN A 3 7.91 -5.18 -12.40
N ARG A 4 9.10 -4.98 -11.87
CA ARG A 4 9.32 -4.91 -10.43
C ARG A 4 8.92 -3.53 -9.91
N LEU A 5 8.26 -3.50 -8.76
CA LEU A 5 7.88 -2.31 -8.03
C LEU A 5 8.63 -2.29 -6.70
N SER A 6 9.29 -1.17 -6.39
CA SER A 6 9.84 -0.96 -5.05
C SER A 6 8.73 -0.54 -4.08
N LEU A 7 8.67 -1.18 -2.92
CA LEU A 7 7.78 -0.82 -1.83
C LEU A 7 8.47 0.04 -0.75
N LYS A 8 9.62 0.62 -1.07
CA LYS A 8 10.30 1.58 -0.20
C LYS A 8 9.58 2.93 -0.20
N GLY A 9 9.71 3.64 0.90
CA GLY A 9 9.09 4.94 1.06
C GLY A 9 7.67 4.88 1.62
N ASP A 10 6.96 5.98 1.54
CA ASP A 10 5.55 6.06 1.95
C ASP A 10 4.60 5.69 0.81
N ILE A 11 3.31 5.63 1.14
CA ILE A 11 2.29 5.22 0.17
C ILE A 11 2.24 6.16 -1.06
N ASN A 12 2.52 7.45 -0.88
CA ASN A 12 2.49 8.41 -1.99
C ASN A 12 3.64 8.16 -2.96
N GLU A 13 4.83 7.85 -2.47
CA GLU A 13 5.98 7.47 -3.30
C GLU A 13 5.73 6.15 -4.03
N ILE A 14 5.13 5.18 -3.35
CA ILE A 14 4.77 3.89 -3.95
C ILE A 14 3.74 4.09 -5.07
N LEU A 15 2.70 4.89 -4.85
CA LEU A 15 1.68 5.20 -5.86
C LEU A 15 2.26 5.94 -7.06
N LEU A 16 3.20 6.87 -6.82
CA LEU A 16 3.89 7.55 -7.91
C LEU A 16 4.70 6.57 -8.75
N ASN A 17 5.40 5.63 -8.13
CA ASN A 17 6.16 4.59 -8.83
C ASN A 17 5.25 3.63 -9.60
N ILE A 18 4.09 3.27 -9.05
CA ILE A 18 3.07 2.49 -9.78
C ILE A 18 2.63 3.22 -11.04
N SER A 19 2.35 4.53 -10.95
CA SER A 19 1.96 5.35 -12.10
C SER A 19 3.02 5.37 -13.18
N LYS A 20 4.29 5.58 -12.80
CA LYS A 20 5.42 5.58 -13.76
C LYS A 20 5.58 4.23 -14.46
N ILE A 21 5.53 3.15 -13.70
CA ILE A 21 5.66 1.78 -14.25
C ILE A 21 4.46 1.44 -15.12
N GLY A 22 3.25 1.79 -14.69
CA GLY A 22 2.03 1.60 -15.45
C GLY A 22 2.06 2.30 -16.81
N THR A 23 2.50 3.55 -16.83
CA THR A 23 2.69 4.31 -18.07
C THR A 23 3.68 3.60 -19.00
N LYS A 24 4.82 3.18 -18.49
CA LYS A 24 5.85 2.45 -19.26
C LYS A 24 5.32 1.14 -19.85
N ILE A 25 4.57 0.38 -19.06
CA ILE A 25 3.94 -0.88 -19.51
C ILE A 25 2.91 -0.60 -20.61
N THR A 26 2.09 0.43 -20.43
CA THR A 26 1.06 0.83 -21.41
C THR A 26 1.69 1.19 -22.76
N PHE A 27 2.73 2.00 -22.77
CA PHE A 27 3.44 2.32 -24.03
C PHE A 27 4.02 1.08 -24.71
N LYS A 28 4.63 0.17 -23.96
CA LYS A 28 5.12 -1.09 -24.51
C LYS A 28 3.99 -1.94 -25.08
N LEU A 29 2.86 -2.01 -24.40
CA LEU A 29 1.69 -2.75 -24.85
C LEU A 29 1.15 -2.20 -26.15
N LEU A 30 0.96 -0.88 -26.24
CA LEU A 30 0.47 -0.21 -27.44
C LEU A 30 1.42 -0.39 -28.63
N SER A 31 2.72 -0.29 -28.41
CA SER A 31 3.73 -0.52 -29.44
C SER A 31 3.66 -1.94 -30.01
N LYS A 32 3.49 -2.96 -29.14
CA LYS A 32 3.32 -4.34 -29.57
C LYS A 32 1.98 -4.58 -30.27
N PHE A 33 0.93 -3.93 -29.82
CA PHE A 33 -0.39 -3.99 -30.45
C PHE A 33 -0.33 -3.49 -31.88
N ASN A 34 0.25 -2.31 -32.10
CA ASN A 34 0.41 -1.73 -33.44
C ASN A 34 1.24 -2.61 -34.38
N LYS A 35 2.22 -3.35 -33.84
CA LYS A 35 3.04 -4.29 -34.60
C LYS A 35 2.44 -5.69 -34.73
N LYS A 36 1.22 -5.91 -34.26
CA LYS A 36 0.54 -7.22 -34.21
C LYS A 36 1.37 -8.33 -33.50
N LYS A 37 2.17 -7.94 -32.49
CA LYS A 37 3.07 -8.82 -31.73
C LYS A 37 2.57 -9.16 -30.33
N LEU A 38 1.27 -9.00 -30.06
CA LEU A 38 0.70 -9.38 -28.77
C LEU A 38 0.48 -10.89 -28.69
N ILE A 39 1.01 -11.47 -27.62
CA ILE A 39 0.78 -12.85 -27.26
C ILE A 39 0.07 -12.86 -25.90
N PHE A 40 -1.08 -13.54 -25.85
CA PHE A 40 -1.87 -13.66 -24.63
C PHE A 40 -1.65 -15.02 -23.98
N PHE A 41 -1.44 -15.01 -22.68
CA PHE A 41 -1.32 -16.22 -21.89
C PHE A 41 -2.44 -16.28 -20.86
N LYS A 42 -3.01 -17.47 -20.68
CA LYS A 42 -3.97 -17.68 -19.60
C LYS A 42 -3.26 -17.54 -18.25
N GLN A 43 -3.83 -16.77 -17.36
CA GLN A 43 -3.32 -16.63 -15.99
C GLN A 43 -3.44 -17.97 -15.27
N LYS A 44 -2.34 -18.41 -14.64
CA LYS A 44 -2.28 -19.63 -13.85
C LYS A 44 -2.17 -19.31 -12.37
N GLY A 45 -2.63 -20.21 -11.52
CA GLY A 45 -2.54 -20.10 -10.08
C GLY A 45 -3.89 -19.93 -9.39
N LYS A 46 -3.87 -19.95 -8.06
CA LYS A 46 -5.07 -19.71 -7.25
C LYS A 46 -5.29 -18.21 -7.11
N ALA A 47 -6.54 -17.78 -7.29
CA ALA A 47 -6.93 -16.41 -6.98
C ALA A 47 -6.80 -16.14 -5.48
N SER A 48 -6.26 -14.99 -5.11
CA SER A 48 -6.23 -14.50 -3.74
C SER A 48 -7.04 -13.21 -3.63
N PHE A 49 -7.79 -13.10 -2.55
CA PHE A 49 -8.60 -11.92 -2.28
C PHE A 49 -8.26 -11.37 -0.91
N TYR A 50 -8.05 -10.06 -0.85
CA TYR A 50 -7.86 -9.34 0.39
C TYR A 50 -9.07 -8.46 0.65
N LYS A 51 -9.63 -8.58 1.85
CA LYS A 51 -10.73 -7.71 2.27
C LYS A 51 -10.26 -6.26 2.29
N ARG A 52 -11.06 -5.36 1.72
CA ARG A 52 -10.78 -3.93 1.80
C ARG A 52 -10.76 -3.48 3.26
N ARG A 53 -9.73 -2.75 3.64
CA ARG A 53 -9.63 -2.18 4.99
C ARG A 53 -10.71 -1.13 5.21
N THR A 54 -11.23 -1.11 6.43
CA THR A 54 -12.18 -0.11 6.91
C THR A 54 -11.49 0.83 7.90
N GLU A 55 -12.15 1.92 8.26
CA GLU A 55 -11.64 2.84 9.28
C GLU A 55 -11.35 2.13 10.62
N LYS A 56 -12.15 1.13 10.96
CA LYS A 56 -11.96 0.32 12.20
C LYS A 56 -10.62 -0.42 12.21
N ASP A 57 -10.15 -0.88 11.07
CA ASP A 57 -8.86 -1.57 10.95
C ASP A 57 -7.66 -0.65 11.26
N ASN A 58 -7.86 0.66 11.17
CA ASN A 58 -6.86 1.68 11.42
C ASN A 58 -6.93 2.24 12.85
N GLN A 59 -7.76 1.67 13.71
CA GLN A 59 -7.90 2.07 15.10
C GLN A 59 -7.17 1.05 15.99
N LYS A 60 -6.33 1.55 16.90
CA LYS A 60 -5.57 0.74 17.84
C LYS A 60 -5.77 1.28 19.26
N ASN A 61 -5.96 0.39 20.21
CA ASN A 61 -5.94 0.72 21.64
C ASN A 61 -4.55 0.48 22.24
N LEU A 62 -4.36 0.81 23.50
CA LEU A 62 -3.08 0.60 24.20
C LEU A 62 -2.65 -0.87 24.24
N ASN A 63 -3.59 -1.80 24.38
CA ASN A 63 -3.28 -3.23 24.39
C ASN A 63 -2.81 -3.71 23.01
N ASP A 64 -3.38 -3.19 21.93
CA ASP A 64 -2.92 -3.47 20.57
C ASP A 64 -1.49 -2.94 20.37
N LEU A 65 -1.20 -1.73 20.87
CA LEU A 65 0.13 -1.12 20.77
C LEU A 65 1.21 -1.90 21.52
N LYS A 66 0.88 -2.51 22.65
CA LYS A 66 1.81 -3.38 23.40
C LYS A 66 2.24 -4.61 22.60
N LYS A 67 1.43 -5.07 21.68
CA LYS A 67 1.68 -6.26 20.85
C LYS A 67 2.34 -5.96 19.52
N ILE A 68 2.39 -4.69 19.10
CA ILE A 68 2.96 -4.26 17.83
C ILE A 68 4.46 -3.99 17.99
N THR A 69 5.26 -4.46 17.03
CA THR A 69 6.67 -4.09 16.94
C THR A 69 6.85 -2.68 16.37
N TYR A 70 8.01 -2.07 16.60
CA TYR A 70 8.35 -0.78 16.01
C TYR A 70 8.22 -0.79 14.48
N PHE A 71 8.70 -1.84 13.82
CA PHE A 71 8.63 -1.95 12.36
C PHE A 71 7.21 -2.06 11.85
N GLN A 72 6.35 -2.82 12.52
CA GLN A 72 4.92 -2.89 12.17
C GLN A 72 4.23 -1.54 12.32
N LEU A 73 4.50 -0.82 13.40
CA LEU A 73 3.94 0.51 13.62
C LEU A 73 4.44 1.51 12.56
N HIS A 74 5.72 1.46 12.24
CA HIS A 74 6.30 2.28 11.18
C HIS A 74 5.65 1.99 9.81
N ASP A 75 5.42 0.72 9.49
CA ASP A 75 4.75 0.32 8.25
C ASP A 75 3.29 0.80 8.20
N TYR A 76 2.58 0.76 9.31
CA TYR A 76 1.25 1.37 9.41
C TYR A 76 1.28 2.86 9.08
N LEU A 77 2.20 3.60 9.67
CA LEU A 77 2.29 5.05 9.48
C LEU A 77 2.64 5.43 8.04
N ARG A 78 3.59 4.75 7.42
CA ARG A 78 3.98 5.05 6.03
C ARG A 78 2.90 4.67 5.01
N SER A 79 2.05 3.68 5.32
CA SER A 79 0.97 3.23 4.44
C SER A 79 -0.33 4.03 4.61
N LEU A 80 -0.51 4.72 5.72
CA LEU A 80 -1.73 5.44 6.07
C LEU A 80 -1.57 6.97 5.99
N LYS A 81 -0.70 7.47 5.13
CA LYS A 81 -0.61 8.89 4.84
C LYS A 81 -1.79 9.37 4.00
N HIS A 82 -2.08 10.68 4.10
CA HIS A 82 -3.08 11.31 3.23
C HIS A 82 -2.89 10.89 1.75
N PRO A 83 -3.93 10.54 1.00
CA PRO A 83 -5.36 10.74 1.28
C PRO A 83 -6.05 9.62 2.09
N TYR A 84 -5.32 8.64 2.57
CA TYR A 84 -5.89 7.55 3.37
C TYR A 84 -6.15 7.99 4.81
N PRO A 85 -7.16 7.40 5.48
CA PRO A 85 -7.37 7.63 6.90
C PRO A 85 -6.13 7.25 7.70
N GLY A 86 -5.67 8.14 8.57
CA GLY A 86 -4.50 7.91 9.41
C GLY A 86 -4.72 6.82 10.48
N LEU A 87 -3.62 6.43 11.12
CA LEU A 87 -3.68 5.55 12.29
C LEU A 87 -4.22 6.33 13.50
N LYS A 88 -5.28 5.83 14.11
CA LYS A 88 -5.91 6.42 15.28
C LYS A 88 -5.64 5.58 16.51
N ILE A 89 -5.22 6.22 17.58
CA ILE A 89 -5.06 5.62 18.90
C ILE A 89 -6.26 5.99 19.74
N ILE A 90 -6.90 4.98 20.33
CA ILE A 90 -8.06 5.16 21.19
C ILE A 90 -7.58 5.17 22.65
N LEU A 91 -7.78 6.31 23.33
CA LEU A 91 -7.50 6.50 24.76
C LEU A 91 -8.80 6.84 25.46
N LYS A 92 -9.35 5.90 26.23
CA LYS A 92 -10.67 6.07 26.87
C LYS A 92 -11.70 6.59 25.85
N ASN A 93 -12.15 7.82 25.99
CA ASN A 93 -13.16 8.43 25.12
C ASN A 93 -12.59 9.34 24.02
N LYS A 94 -11.25 9.36 23.84
CA LYS A 94 -10.60 10.24 22.87
C LYS A 94 -9.90 9.42 21.80
N LYS A 95 -9.94 9.92 20.57
CA LYS A 95 -9.20 9.38 19.42
C LYS A 95 -8.09 10.36 19.07
N ILE A 96 -6.87 9.87 18.94
CA ILE A 96 -5.68 10.64 18.62
C ILE A 96 -5.11 10.13 17.30
N ASN A 97 -4.81 11.03 16.36
CA ASN A 97 -4.09 10.66 15.15
C ASN A 97 -2.59 10.51 15.45
N LEU A 98 -2.04 9.36 15.14
CA LEU A 98 -0.61 9.13 15.20
C LEU A 98 -0.01 9.39 13.81
N ILE A 99 0.84 10.40 13.70
CA ILE A 99 1.39 10.84 12.41
C ILE A 99 2.82 10.36 12.24
N LYS A 100 3.61 10.37 13.31
CA LYS A 100 5.05 10.08 13.26
C LYS A 100 5.52 9.43 14.53
N ILE A 101 6.48 8.52 14.38
CA ILE A 101 7.23 7.93 15.50
C ILE A 101 8.72 8.11 15.26
N LYS A 102 9.48 8.15 16.34
CA LYS A 102 10.94 8.21 16.32
C LYS A 102 11.49 7.14 17.27
N LYS A 103 12.41 6.35 16.77
CA LYS A 103 13.16 5.40 17.59
C LYS A 103 14.24 6.17 18.36
N ILE A 104 14.28 5.98 19.65
CA ILE A 104 15.28 6.59 20.53
C ILE A 104 16.52 5.69 20.57
#